data_79b23531eeee50fb9a66aaf0968b75a7
#
_entry.id   79b23531eeee50fb9a66aaf0968b75a7
#
_cell.length_a   1.000
_cell.length_b   1.000
_cell.length_c   1.000
_cell.angle_alpha   90.00
_cell.angle_beta   90.00
_cell.angle_gamma   90.00
#
_symmetry.space_group_name_H-M   'P 1'
#
loop_
_entity.id
_entity.type
_entity.pdbx_description
1 polymer ?
#
loop_
_entity_poly.entity_id
_entity_poly.type
_entity_poly.pdbx_seq_one_letter_code
_entity_poly.pdbx_strand_id
1 'polypeptide(L)'
;VRVLDSSPIQLKGYGYEWAKHNATRRCEGLKLHVEYDLGLESPTRVALSFPNFNDSSMGKQWPIETDIIYVFDKGYCDYDWWWSIHQKKAFFVSRLKVNAAISIEQKFETNENSPILEDGLFRFSNPKPRGGKKNLYTSLARRISVQREDKDPLILVTNLLDEPAEMIAQLYKSRWEIELFFKWIKQRLKIKKFLGKSENAVKIQLITAIIAYLLVFLFKNSHNQTTPLYLMLVWIKCNLEKPVLFNAFYLDKKPMSPEVKYLLETKT
;
A
#
# COMPACT_ATOMS: atom_id res chain seq x y z
N VAL A 1 -3.95 -11.08 -4.25
CA VAL A 1 -2.74 -10.49 -3.61
C VAL A 1 -3.11 -9.17 -2.97
N ARG A 2 -2.72 -8.99 -1.70
CA ARG A 2 -2.98 -7.75 -0.98
C ARG A 2 -1.71 -7.06 -0.55
N VAL A 3 -1.62 -5.78 -0.84
CA VAL A 3 -0.50 -4.92 -0.46
C VAL A 3 -0.89 -4.10 0.76
N LEU A 4 -0.02 -4.08 1.77
CA LEU A 4 -0.20 -3.23 2.95
C LEU A 4 0.86 -2.12 2.94
N ASP A 5 0.41 -0.90 3.10
CA ASP A 5 1.31 0.23 3.27
C ASP A 5 0.61 1.38 4.01
N SER A 6 1.38 2.34 4.43
CA SER A 6 0.87 3.54 5.09
C SER A 6 1.46 4.80 4.48
N SER A 7 0.69 5.88 4.53
CA SER A 7 1.12 7.15 3.99
C SER A 7 0.85 8.29 4.95
N PRO A 8 1.86 9.14 5.27
CA PRO A 8 1.68 10.28 6.14
C PRO A 8 0.83 11.36 5.45
N ILE A 9 -0.10 11.94 6.22
CA ILE A 9 -0.90 13.10 5.86
C ILE A 9 -0.44 14.25 6.73
N GLN A 10 0.45 15.05 6.16
CA GLN A 10 1.05 16.19 6.85
C GLN A 10 0.03 17.31 7.02
N LEU A 11 -0.13 17.81 8.23
CA LEU A 11 -0.89 18.99 8.57
C LEU A 11 0.07 20.15 8.88
N LYS A 12 -0.15 21.29 8.25
CA LYS A 12 0.72 22.46 8.39
C LYS A 12 -0.11 23.71 8.68
N GLY A 13 0.42 24.56 9.52
CA GLY A 13 -0.18 25.85 9.85
C GLY A 13 -0.97 25.83 11.16
N TYR A 14 -1.63 26.94 11.45
CA TYR A 14 -2.37 27.18 12.69
C TYR A 14 -3.66 26.33 12.75
N GLY A 15 -3.99 25.88 13.94
CA GLY A 15 -5.24 25.14 14.24
C GLY A 15 -5.11 23.63 14.19
N TYR A 16 -3.89 23.08 14.11
CA TYR A 16 -3.61 21.65 14.16
C TYR A 16 -2.75 21.25 15.37
N GLU A 17 -2.88 21.98 16.49
CA GLU A 17 -2.10 21.78 17.70
C GLU A 17 -2.28 20.35 18.27
N TRP A 18 -3.47 19.76 18.08
CA TRP A 18 -3.77 18.38 18.45
C TRP A 18 -2.86 17.35 17.75
N ALA A 19 -2.39 17.66 16.54
CA ALA A 19 -1.55 16.75 15.77
C ALA A 19 -0.09 16.68 16.28
N LYS A 20 0.35 17.67 17.08
CA LYS A 20 1.71 17.76 17.60
C LYS A 20 1.99 16.75 18.70
N HIS A 21 1.01 16.42 19.54
CA HIS A 21 1.17 15.50 20.67
C HIS A 21 1.60 14.09 20.26
N ASN A 22 1.24 13.65 19.06
CA ASN A 22 1.56 12.33 18.52
C ASN A 22 2.41 12.42 17.25
N ALA A 23 3.10 13.54 17.07
CA ALA A 23 3.96 13.77 15.92
C ALA A 23 5.22 12.91 15.96
N THR A 24 5.78 12.66 14.80
CA THR A 24 7.12 12.13 14.63
C THR A 24 8.02 13.22 14.06
N ARG A 25 9.36 13.00 14.07
CA ARG A 25 10.30 13.93 13.41
C ARG A 25 9.98 14.18 11.93
N ARG A 26 9.20 13.29 11.28
CA ARG A 26 8.90 13.32 9.84
C ARG A 26 7.48 13.79 9.53
N CYS A 27 6.56 13.72 10.48
CA CYS A 27 5.16 14.02 10.24
C CYS A 27 4.46 14.55 11.50
N GLU A 28 3.84 15.72 11.37
CA GLU A 28 2.79 16.23 12.23
C GLU A 28 1.46 16.06 11.50
N GLY A 29 0.55 15.22 11.99
CA GLY A 29 -0.70 14.99 11.30
C GLY A 29 -1.32 13.63 11.56
N LEU A 30 -1.75 12.98 10.52
CA LEU A 30 -2.30 11.62 10.56
C LEU A 30 -1.50 10.70 9.65
N LYS A 31 -1.72 9.41 9.84
CA LYS A 31 -1.21 8.36 8.96
C LYS A 31 -2.41 7.58 8.41
N LEU A 32 -2.46 7.45 7.10
CA LEU A 32 -3.44 6.66 6.38
C LEU A 32 -2.85 5.28 6.12
N HIS A 33 -3.43 4.24 6.73
CA HIS A 33 -3.09 2.84 6.48
C HIS A 33 -4.07 2.24 5.48
N VAL A 34 -3.57 1.47 4.55
CA VAL A 34 -4.38 0.86 3.49
C VAL A 34 -3.95 -0.58 3.28
N GLU A 35 -4.93 -1.46 3.15
CA GLU A 35 -4.79 -2.75 2.51
C GLU A 35 -5.40 -2.62 1.10
N TYR A 36 -4.61 -2.89 0.08
CA TYR A 36 -4.96 -2.72 -1.33
C TYR A 36 -4.94 -4.06 -2.04
N ASP A 37 -6.02 -4.43 -2.68
CA ASP A 37 -6.10 -5.66 -3.46
C ASP A 37 -5.67 -5.40 -4.90
N LEU A 38 -4.61 -6.10 -5.35
CA LEU A 38 -4.07 -5.92 -6.70
C LEU A 38 -5.00 -6.46 -7.79
N GLY A 39 -5.77 -7.50 -7.50
CA GLY A 39 -6.72 -8.06 -8.47
C GLY A 39 -7.95 -7.19 -8.65
N LEU A 40 -8.40 -6.54 -7.58
CA LEU A 40 -9.50 -5.58 -7.63
C LEU A 40 -9.05 -4.16 -7.98
N GLU A 41 -7.74 -3.88 -7.97
CA GLU A 41 -7.17 -2.53 -8.12
C GLU A 41 -7.79 -1.51 -7.15
N SER A 42 -8.08 -1.92 -5.93
CA SER A 42 -8.89 -1.12 -5.00
C SER A 42 -8.50 -1.36 -3.54
N PRO A 43 -8.61 -0.35 -2.65
CA PRO A 43 -8.46 -0.56 -1.22
C PRO A 43 -9.59 -1.44 -0.67
N THR A 44 -9.23 -2.45 0.10
CA THR A 44 -10.16 -3.34 0.81
C THR A 44 -10.34 -2.92 2.27
N ARG A 45 -9.29 -2.33 2.86
CA ARG A 45 -9.33 -1.80 4.23
C ARG A 45 -8.57 -0.50 4.33
N VAL A 46 -9.10 0.39 5.16
CA VAL A 46 -8.53 1.69 5.42
C VAL A 46 -8.63 2.00 6.91
N ALA A 47 -7.56 2.56 7.48
CA ALA A 47 -7.56 3.05 8.85
C ALA A 47 -6.75 4.34 8.97
N LEU A 48 -7.09 5.16 9.94
CA LEU A 48 -6.37 6.37 10.30
C LEU A 48 -5.74 6.22 11.68
N SER A 49 -4.50 6.62 11.81
CA SER A 49 -3.80 6.68 13.10
C SER A 49 -3.00 7.98 13.21
N PHE A 50 -2.42 8.20 14.38
CA PHE A 50 -1.36 9.19 14.53
C PHE A 50 -0.04 8.68 13.94
N PRO A 51 0.88 9.58 13.54
CA PRO A 51 2.12 9.21 12.87
C PRO A 51 3.06 8.31 13.69
N ASN A 52 3.00 8.38 15.02
CA ASN A 52 3.80 7.55 15.93
C ASN A 52 3.27 6.11 16.06
N PHE A 53 2.06 5.82 15.58
CA PHE A 53 1.52 4.45 15.57
C PHE A 53 2.30 3.56 14.60
N ASN A 54 2.69 2.37 15.04
CA ASN A 54 3.53 1.47 14.25
C ASN A 54 2.70 0.75 13.16
N ASP A 55 3.27 0.65 11.96
CA ASP A 55 2.63 0.01 10.80
C ASP A 55 2.34 -1.48 11.05
N SER A 56 3.28 -2.21 11.65
CA SER A 56 3.08 -3.62 12.02
C SER A 56 1.95 -3.81 13.04
N SER A 57 1.76 -2.84 13.94
CA SER A 57 0.66 -2.87 14.91
C SER A 57 -0.70 -2.69 14.24
N MET A 58 -0.77 -1.92 13.16
CA MET A 58 -1.97 -1.80 12.34
C MET A 58 -2.24 -3.11 11.57
N GLY A 59 -1.23 -3.68 10.95
CA GLY A 59 -1.35 -4.96 10.25
C GLY A 59 -1.90 -6.09 11.15
N LYS A 60 -1.49 -6.11 12.42
CA LYS A 60 -1.98 -7.08 13.41
C LYS A 60 -3.47 -6.92 13.78
N GLN A 61 -4.03 -5.73 13.64
CA GLN A 61 -5.44 -5.46 13.93
C GLN A 61 -6.36 -5.93 12.81
N TRP A 62 -5.84 -6.11 11.62
CA TRP A 62 -6.63 -6.57 10.49
C TRP A 62 -6.71 -8.09 10.45
N PRO A 63 -7.90 -8.66 10.16
CA PRO A 63 -8.04 -10.11 10.05
C PRO A 63 -7.20 -10.65 8.90
N ILE A 64 -6.49 -11.75 9.17
CA ILE A 64 -5.73 -12.49 8.16
C ILE A 64 -6.70 -13.48 7.50
N GLU A 65 -6.77 -13.44 6.17
CA GLU A 65 -7.58 -14.33 5.34
C GLU A 65 -6.69 -15.43 4.75
N THR A 66 -7.21 -16.65 4.71
CA THR A 66 -6.53 -17.83 4.16
C THR A 66 -6.28 -17.65 2.65
N ASP A 67 -5.23 -18.27 2.13
CA ASP A 67 -4.83 -18.28 0.71
C ASP A 67 -4.53 -16.90 0.10
N ILE A 68 -4.41 -15.87 0.93
CA ILE A 68 -4.00 -14.53 0.50
C ILE A 68 -2.49 -14.37 0.63
N ILE A 69 -1.87 -13.79 -0.40
CA ILE A 69 -0.48 -13.34 -0.35
C ILE A 69 -0.47 -11.87 0.07
N TYR A 70 0.12 -11.58 1.23
CA TYR A 70 0.29 -10.24 1.76
C TYR A 70 1.67 -9.71 1.40
N VAL A 71 1.73 -8.55 0.75
CA VAL A 71 2.98 -7.89 0.34
C VAL A 71 3.13 -6.59 1.10
N PHE A 72 4.25 -6.40 1.78
CA PHE A 72 4.51 -5.21 2.58
C PHE A 72 6.01 -4.91 2.73
N ASP A 73 6.33 -3.69 3.12
CA ASP A 73 7.71 -3.26 3.29
C ASP A 73 8.31 -3.70 4.65
N LYS A 74 9.59 -3.34 4.88
CA LYS A 74 10.29 -3.66 6.15
C LYS A 74 9.69 -2.97 7.39
N GLY A 75 8.84 -1.96 7.24
CA GLY A 75 8.11 -1.32 8.35
C GLY A 75 7.14 -2.26 9.05
N TYR A 76 6.70 -3.29 8.33
CA TYR A 76 5.84 -4.37 8.82
C TYR A 76 6.62 -5.59 9.33
N CYS A 77 7.95 -5.45 9.54
CA CYS A 77 8.77 -6.57 9.99
C CYS A 77 8.49 -6.90 11.47
N ASP A 78 7.63 -7.88 11.67
CA ASP A 78 7.25 -8.45 12.96
C ASP A 78 7.09 -9.96 12.79
N TYR A 79 8.02 -10.74 13.34
CA TYR A 79 8.09 -12.19 13.13
C TYR A 79 6.91 -12.94 13.73
N ASP A 80 6.33 -12.45 14.83
CA ASP A 80 5.16 -13.04 15.46
C ASP A 80 3.91 -12.87 14.59
N TRP A 81 3.80 -11.70 13.94
CA TRP A 81 2.74 -11.46 12.98
C TRP A 81 2.92 -12.31 11.72
N TRP A 82 4.13 -12.43 11.20
CA TRP A 82 4.43 -13.31 10.08
C TRP A 82 4.11 -14.78 10.41
N TRP A 83 4.38 -15.18 11.66
CA TRP A 83 3.96 -16.50 12.16
C TRP A 83 2.44 -16.67 12.14
N SER A 84 1.69 -15.66 12.58
CA SER A 84 0.23 -15.66 12.54
C SER A 84 -0.31 -15.75 11.11
N ILE A 85 0.34 -15.10 10.13
CA ILE A 85 0.01 -15.23 8.70
C ILE A 85 0.21 -16.68 8.27
N HIS A 86 1.38 -17.25 8.57
CA HIS A 86 1.70 -18.64 8.22
C HIS A 86 0.72 -19.65 8.83
N GLN A 87 0.40 -19.51 10.11
CA GLN A 87 -0.57 -20.40 10.80
C GLN A 87 -1.97 -20.32 10.22
N LYS A 88 -2.37 -19.20 9.65
CA LYS A 88 -3.64 -18.99 8.96
C LYS A 88 -3.65 -19.53 7.52
N LYS A 89 -2.60 -20.26 7.12
CA LYS A 89 -2.42 -20.73 5.73
C LYS A 89 -2.48 -19.57 4.72
N ALA A 90 -1.97 -18.43 5.10
CA ALA A 90 -1.76 -17.29 4.25
C ALA A 90 -0.25 -17.11 3.98
N PHE A 91 0.06 -16.31 3.00
CA PHE A 91 1.44 -16.08 2.55
C PHE A 91 1.84 -14.64 2.72
N PHE A 92 3.16 -14.42 2.78
CA PHE A 92 3.67 -13.06 2.79
C PHE A 92 4.94 -12.92 1.95
N VAL A 93 5.15 -11.72 1.42
CA VAL A 93 6.41 -11.29 0.82
C VAL A 93 6.80 -9.95 1.42
N SER A 94 7.98 -9.87 2.00
CA SER A 94 8.48 -8.66 2.66
C SER A 94 9.98 -8.50 2.47
N ARG A 95 10.52 -7.43 3.05
CA ARG A 95 11.97 -7.23 3.13
C ARG A 95 12.51 -7.74 4.45
N LEU A 96 13.57 -8.53 4.39
CA LEU A 96 14.29 -8.95 5.58
C LEU A 96 15.20 -7.83 6.08
N LYS A 97 15.32 -7.66 7.39
CA LYS A 97 16.30 -6.76 7.99
C LYS A 97 17.69 -7.31 7.79
N VAL A 98 18.66 -6.45 7.46
CA VAL A 98 20.07 -6.84 7.21
C VAL A 98 20.68 -7.55 8.41
N ASN A 99 20.28 -7.17 9.62
CA ASN A 99 20.76 -7.73 10.88
C ASN A 99 19.89 -8.88 11.43
N ALA A 100 19.05 -9.50 10.59
CA ALA A 100 18.30 -10.68 10.99
C ALA A 100 19.26 -11.85 11.26
N ALA A 101 19.18 -12.44 12.46
CA ALA A 101 19.92 -13.64 12.79
C ALA A 101 19.23 -14.85 12.16
N ILE A 102 19.84 -15.43 11.15
CA ILE A 102 19.32 -16.56 10.37
C ILE A 102 20.37 -17.66 10.24
N SER A 103 19.90 -18.89 10.10
CA SER A 103 20.68 -20.07 9.71
C SER A 103 20.18 -20.56 8.36
N ILE A 104 21.07 -20.59 7.37
CA ILE A 104 20.73 -21.12 6.03
C ILE A 104 20.67 -22.66 6.13
N GLU A 105 19.55 -23.22 5.71
CA GLU A 105 19.31 -24.66 5.70
C GLU A 105 19.57 -25.25 4.31
N GLN A 106 19.22 -24.50 3.26
CA GLN A 106 19.40 -24.93 1.88
C GLN A 106 19.67 -23.74 0.97
N LYS A 107 20.55 -23.90 0.00
CA LYS A 107 20.75 -22.95 -1.10
C LYS A 107 20.22 -23.55 -2.40
N PHE A 108 19.60 -22.74 -3.22
CA PHE A 108 19.18 -23.10 -4.56
C PHE A 108 20.17 -22.54 -5.59
N GLU A 109 20.29 -23.22 -6.71
CA GLU A 109 21.03 -22.72 -7.84
C GLU A 109 20.31 -21.51 -8.46
N THR A 110 21.07 -20.51 -8.82
CA THR A 110 20.56 -19.29 -9.49
C THR A 110 21.12 -19.21 -10.91
N ASN A 111 20.32 -18.69 -11.83
CA ASN A 111 20.77 -18.49 -13.20
C ASN A 111 21.54 -17.16 -13.29
N GLU A 112 22.73 -17.17 -13.91
CA GLU A 112 23.57 -15.97 -14.09
C GLU A 112 22.87 -14.83 -14.88
N ASN A 113 21.91 -15.18 -15.74
CA ASN A 113 21.11 -14.21 -16.49
C ASN A 113 19.87 -13.72 -15.74
N SER A 114 19.61 -14.23 -14.52
CA SER A 114 18.50 -13.80 -13.69
C SER A 114 18.90 -12.62 -12.77
N PRO A 115 17.98 -11.74 -12.42
CA PRO A 115 18.23 -10.72 -11.40
C PRO A 115 18.37 -11.31 -9.98
N ILE A 116 18.21 -12.62 -9.82
CA ILE A 116 18.31 -13.30 -8.52
C ILE A 116 19.77 -13.62 -8.24
N LEU A 117 20.34 -13.00 -7.22
CA LEU A 117 21.74 -13.20 -6.80
C LEU A 117 21.89 -14.40 -5.86
N GLU A 118 20.91 -14.58 -4.97
CA GLU A 118 20.90 -15.66 -4.00
C GLU A 118 19.47 -16.10 -3.74
N ASP A 119 19.29 -17.38 -3.53
CA ASP A 119 18.03 -18.00 -3.17
C ASP A 119 18.28 -19.15 -2.22
N GLY A 120 17.44 -19.29 -1.19
CA GLY A 120 17.60 -20.40 -0.25
C GLY A 120 16.63 -20.37 0.91
N LEU A 121 16.50 -21.52 1.54
CA LEU A 121 15.70 -21.72 2.75
C LEU A 121 16.53 -21.42 3.99
N PHE A 122 15.90 -20.84 4.99
CA PHE A 122 16.52 -20.53 6.26
C PHE A 122 15.56 -20.69 7.43
N ARG A 123 16.14 -20.73 8.63
CA ARG A 123 15.42 -20.56 9.91
C ARG A 123 15.97 -19.35 10.65
N PHE A 124 15.14 -18.72 11.46
CA PHE A 124 15.63 -17.72 12.40
C PHE A 124 16.46 -18.41 13.48
N SER A 125 17.73 -18.04 13.60
CA SER A 125 18.67 -18.66 14.56
C SER A 125 18.59 -18.07 15.95
N ASN A 126 18.00 -16.87 16.11
CA ASN A 126 17.83 -16.21 17.40
C ASN A 126 16.36 -16.20 17.83
N PRO A 127 15.92 -17.13 18.69
CA PRO A 127 14.56 -17.18 19.18
C PRO A 127 14.23 -16.02 20.15
N LYS A 128 15.23 -15.28 20.65
CA LYS A 128 15.07 -14.13 21.54
C LYS A 128 15.72 -12.89 20.91
N PRO A 129 15.00 -12.12 20.07
CA PRO A 129 15.55 -10.88 19.56
C PRO A 129 15.80 -9.88 20.69
N ARG A 130 16.62 -8.86 20.42
CA ARG A 130 16.90 -7.77 21.37
C ARG A 130 15.59 -7.24 21.97
N GLY A 131 15.47 -7.24 23.29
CA GLY A 131 14.26 -6.84 24.02
C GLY A 131 13.51 -7.99 24.70
N GLY A 132 14.06 -9.22 24.65
CA GLY A 132 13.55 -10.35 25.44
C GLY A 132 12.29 -11.04 24.90
N LYS A 133 11.70 -10.58 23.81
CA LYS A 133 10.58 -11.27 23.14
C LYS A 133 11.09 -12.50 22.38
N LYS A 134 10.44 -13.63 22.59
CA LYS A 134 10.69 -14.85 21.84
C LYS A 134 10.22 -14.66 20.40
N ASN A 135 11.06 -15.03 19.42
CA ASN A 135 10.63 -15.13 18.03
C ASN A 135 9.76 -16.39 17.88
N LEU A 136 8.49 -16.20 17.52
CA LEU A 136 7.55 -17.30 17.37
C LEU A 136 7.64 -17.97 15.98
N TYR A 137 8.31 -17.35 15.00
CA TYR A 137 8.45 -17.93 13.68
C TYR A 137 9.45 -19.10 13.71
N THR A 138 8.95 -20.32 13.77
CA THR A 138 9.75 -21.55 13.89
C THR A 138 9.83 -22.37 12.61
N SER A 139 9.01 -22.07 11.61
CA SER A 139 9.03 -22.77 10.31
C SER A 139 10.16 -22.26 9.43
N LEU A 140 10.40 -23.00 8.34
CA LEU A 140 11.26 -22.54 7.27
C LEU A 140 10.68 -21.29 6.64
N ALA A 141 11.57 -20.39 6.24
CA ALA A 141 11.28 -19.25 5.39
C ALA A 141 12.28 -19.23 4.24
N ARG A 142 11.96 -18.54 3.16
CA ARG A 142 12.82 -18.40 2.00
C ARG A 142 13.37 -16.98 1.94
N ARG A 143 14.68 -16.89 1.68
CA ARG A 143 15.41 -15.66 1.50
C ARG A 143 15.84 -15.55 0.04
N ILE A 144 15.52 -14.44 -0.60
CA ILE A 144 15.88 -14.18 -1.99
C ILE A 144 16.59 -12.83 -2.04
N SER A 145 17.77 -12.80 -2.68
CA SER A 145 18.53 -11.58 -2.94
C SER A 145 18.35 -11.19 -4.40
N VAL A 146 17.80 -9.99 -4.62
CA VAL A 146 17.45 -9.49 -5.96
C VAL A 146 18.36 -8.32 -6.31
N GLN A 147 19.01 -8.39 -7.47
CA GLN A 147 19.81 -7.31 -8.04
C GLN A 147 18.96 -6.06 -8.29
N ARG A 148 19.52 -4.89 -8.02
CA ARG A 148 18.93 -3.60 -8.38
C ARG A 148 19.97 -2.73 -9.07
N GLU A 149 19.52 -1.95 -10.04
CA GLU A 149 20.35 -0.93 -10.68
C GLU A 149 20.73 0.15 -9.64
N ASP A 150 22.03 0.47 -9.57
CA ASP A 150 22.62 1.53 -8.72
C ASP A 150 22.23 1.51 -7.23
N LYS A 151 21.84 0.34 -6.68
CA LYS A 151 21.47 0.18 -5.27
C LYS A 151 21.92 -1.16 -4.73
N ASP A 152 22.07 -1.22 -3.41
CA ASP A 152 22.30 -2.50 -2.72
C ASP A 152 21.21 -3.52 -3.08
N PRO A 153 21.56 -4.81 -3.14
CA PRO A 153 20.59 -5.87 -3.40
C PRO A 153 19.40 -5.82 -2.44
N LEU A 154 18.25 -6.17 -2.97
CA LEU A 154 17.02 -6.24 -2.20
C LEU A 154 16.89 -7.63 -1.58
N ILE A 155 16.90 -7.70 -0.27
CA ILE A 155 16.73 -8.97 0.44
C ILE A 155 15.25 -9.17 0.76
N LEU A 156 14.63 -10.13 0.11
CA LEU A 156 13.25 -10.55 0.33
C LEU A 156 13.18 -11.72 1.29
N VAL A 157 12.06 -11.83 1.95
CA VAL A 157 11.67 -12.96 2.81
C VAL A 157 10.23 -13.33 2.55
N THR A 158 9.97 -14.64 2.53
CA THR A 158 8.63 -15.18 2.27
C THR A 158 8.45 -16.56 2.89
N ASN A 159 7.20 -16.98 3.05
CA ASN A 159 6.82 -18.36 3.33
C ASN A 159 6.27 -19.10 2.09
N LEU A 160 6.38 -18.50 0.90
CA LEU A 160 6.19 -19.17 -0.38
C LEU A 160 7.49 -19.92 -0.70
N LEU A 161 7.53 -21.23 -0.41
CA LEU A 161 8.77 -22.00 -0.50
C LEU A 161 9.00 -22.55 -1.90
N ASP A 162 7.94 -22.88 -2.62
CA ASP A 162 7.98 -23.63 -3.88
C ASP A 162 7.84 -22.76 -5.14
N GLU A 163 7.47 -21.49 -4.97
CA GLU A 163 7.25 -20.57 -6.10
C GLU A 163 8.57 -20.09 -6.73
N PRO A 164 8.65 -19.81 -8.03
CA PRO A 164 9.84 -19.24 -8.66
C PRO A 164 10.32 -17.95 -7.99
N ALA A 165 11.64 -17.80 -7.80
CA ALA A 165 12.21 -16.62 -7.13
C ALA A 165 11.89 -15.32 -7.88
N GLU A 166 11.86 -15.35 -9.21
CA GLU A 166 11.48 -14.23 -10.06
C GLU A 166 10.02 -13.81 -9.84
N MET A 167 9.11 -14.78 -9.64
CA MET A 167 7.71 -14.52 -9.32
C MET A 167 7.60 -13.80 -7.97
N ILE A 168 8.33 -14.24 -6.97
CA ILE A 168 8.37 -13.60 -5.65
C ILE A 168 8.92 -12.16 -5.75
N ALA A 169 9.97 -11.95 -6.55
CA ALA A 169 10.52 -10.63 -6.83
C ALA A 169 9.49 -9.73 -7.53
N GLN A 170 8.74 -10.27 -8.49
CA GLN A 170 7.66 -9.56 -9.19
C GLN A 170 6.50 -9.22 -8.24
N LEU A 171 6.10 -10.15 -7.37
CA LEU A 171 5.10 -9.88 -6.33
C LEU A 171 5.53 -8.73 -5.42
N TYR A 172 6.80 -8.70 -5.01
CA TYR A 172 7.28 -7.58 -4.22
C TYR A 172 7.31 -6.26 -5.00
N LYS A 173 7.65 -6.29 -6.29
CA LYS A 173 7.63 -5.12 -7.16
C LYS A 173 6.23 -4.54 -7.29
N SER A 174 5.19 -5.37 -7.34
CA SER A 174 3.80 -4.93 -7.42
C SER A 174 3.33 -4.14 -6.19
N ARG A 175 4.08 -4.14 -5.08
CA ARG A 175 3.85 -3.26 -3.94
C ARG A 175 3.80 -1.77 -4.34
N TRP A 176 4.45 -1.42 -5.45
CA TRP A 176 4.44 -0.04 -5.95
C TRP A 176 3.04 0.48 -6.30
N GLU A 177 2.09 -0.38 -6.61
CA GLU A 177 0.71 0.02 -6.96
C GLU A 177 0.02 0.78 -5.82
N ILE A 178 0.28 0.43 -4.57
CA ILE A 178 -0.28 1.16 -3.44
C ILE A 178 0.32 2.57 -3.30
N GLU A 179 1.58 2.76 -3.70
CA GLU A 179 2.20 4.10 -3.73
C GLU A 179 1.56 4.98 -4.81
N LEU A 180 1.22 4.42 -5.97
CA LEU A 180 0.46 5.10 -7.02
C LEU A 180 -0.93 5.46 -6.53
N PHE A 181 -1.62 4.57 -5.81
CA PHE A 181 -2.90 4.87 -5.16
C PHE A 181 -2.76 6.05 -4.18
N PHE A 182 -1.77 6.05 -3.27
CA PHE A 182 -1.56 7.18 -2.35
C PHE A 182 -1.26 8.48 -3.08
N LYS A 183 -0.44 8.44 -4.13
CA LYS A 183 -0.15 9.59 -4.97
C LYS A 183 -1.43 10.15 -5.57
N TRP A 184 -2.27 9.28 -6.12
CA TRP A 184 -3.54 9.62 -6.73
C TRP A 184 -4.49 10.30 -5.72
N ILE A 185 -4.72 9.68 -4.54
CA ILE A 185 -5.55 10.22 -3.45
C ILE A 185 -5.06 11.62 -3.04
N LYS A 186 -3.76 11.77 -2.78
CA LYS A 186 -3.18 13.03 -2.32
C LYS A 186 -3.29 14.16 -3.35
N GLN A 187 -3.16 13.83 -4.63
CA GLN A 187 -3.17 14.83 -5.70
C GLN A 187 -4.58 15.19 -6.16
N ARG A 188 -5.45 14.21 -6.34
CA ARG A 188 -6.74 14.39 -7.00
C ARG A 188 -7.88 14.77 -6.06
N LEU A 189 -7.85 14.30 -4.82
CA LEU A 189 -8.91 14.57 -3.85
C LEU A 189 -8.59 15.75 -2.91
N LYS A 190 -7.53 16.53 -3.24
CA LYS A 190 -7.16 17.75 -2.50
C LYS A 190 -7.02 17.57 -0.98
N ILE A 191 -6.58 16.38 -0.53
CA ILE A 191 -6.36 16.10 0.90
C ILE A 191 -5.14 16.81 1.49
N LYS A 192 -4.62 17.82 0.81
CA LYS A 192 -3.58 18.75 1.31
C LYS A 192 -4.16 20.05 1.88
N LYS A 193 -5.43 20.35 1.60
CA LYS A 193 -6.14 21.54 2.12
C LYS A 193 -7.42 21.06 2.81
N PHE A 194 -7.46 21.23 4.11
CA PHE A 194 -8.60 20.82 4.93
C PHE A 194 -9.53 22.01 5.14
N LEU A 195 -10.83 21.77 5.04
CA LEU A 195 -11.88 22.78 5.26
C LEU A 195 -12.02 23.08 6.75
N GLY A 196 -11.94 22.05 7.58
CA GLY A 196 -11.94 22.16 9.04
C GLY A 196 -10.60 21.77 9.63
N LYS A 197 -10.27 22.32 10.80
CA LYS A 197 -8.98 22.13 11.47
C LYS A 197 -9.03 21.18 12.66
N SER A 198 -10.22 20.83 13.17
CA SER A 198 -10.36 19.83 14.23
C SER A 198 -9.97 18.43 13.73
N GLU A 199 -9.56 17.57 14.65
CA GLU A 199 -9.20 16.17 14.33
C GLU A 199 -10.34 15.45 13.58
N ASN A 200 -11.57 15.60 14.06
CA ASN A 200 -12.74 14.99 13.43
C ASN A 200 -12.99 15.54 12.02
N ALA A 201 -12.86 16.86 11.80
CA ALA A 201 -13.05 17.45 10.47
C ALA A 201 -12.03 16.91 9.46
N VAL A 202 -10.76 16.77 9.88
CA VAL A 202 -9.70 16.21 9.04
C VAL A 202 -9.99 14.73 8.74
N LYS A 203 -10.36 13.93 9.74
CA LYS A 203 -10.71 12.51 9.56
C LYS A 203 -11.90 12.34 8.62
N ILE A 204 -12.97 13.13 8.82
CA ILE A 204 -14.15 13.09 7.96
C ILE A 204 -13.77 13.40 6.52
N GLN A 205 -12.99 14.46 6.28
CA GLN A 205 -12.58 14.82 4.92
C GLN A 205 -11.74 13.72 4.25
N LEU A 206 -10.83 13.07 4.99
CA LEU A 206 -10.04 11.94 4.48
C LEU A 206 -10.92 10.75 4.11
N ILE A 207 -11.82 10.35 4.99
CA ILE A 207 -12.74 9.22 4.73
C ILE A 207 -13.68 9.54 3.57
N THR A 208 -14.24 10.75 3.52
CA THR A 208 -15.10 11.19 2.40
C THR A 208 -14.34 11.14 1.07
N ALA A 209 -13.06 11.52 1.07
CA ALA A 209 -12.22 11.44 -0.13
C ALA A 209 -12.04 9.98 -0.61
N ILE A 210 -11.86 9.04 0.32
CA ILE A 210 -11.75 7.61 -0.01
C ILE A 210 -13.08 7.05 -0.50
N ILE A 211 -14.19 7.43 0.12
CA ILE A 211 -15.55 7.05 -0.34
C ILE A 211 -15.77 7.56 -1.76
N ALA A 212 -15.44 8.82 -2.05
CA ALA A 212 -15.56 9.38 -3.39
C ALA A 212 -14.70 8.60 -4.42
N TYR A 213 -13.48 8.21 -4.05
CA TYR A 213 -12.66 7.33 -4.89
C TYR A 213 -13.37 6.02 -5.18
N LEU A 214 -13.83 5.32 -4.14
CA LEU A 214 -14.48 4.02 -4.27
C LEU A 214 -15.76 4.09 -5.10
N LEU A 215 -16.57 5.13 -4.95
CA LEU A 215 -17.78 5.31 -5.74
C LEU A 215 -17.47 5.47 -7.24
N VAL A 216 -16.47 6.30 -7.58
CA VAL A 216 -16.05 6.46 -8.98
C VAL A 216 -15.43 5.18 -9.52
N PHE A 217 -14.66 4.46 -8.71
CA PHE A 217 -14.07 3.18 -9.07
C PHE A 217 -15.14 2.10 -9.33
N LEU A 218 -16.11 1.97 -8.45
CA LEU A 218 -17.25 1.05 -8.61
C LEU A 218 -18.07 1.39 -9.86
N PHE A 219 -18.34 2.67 -10.08
CA PHE A 219 -19.03 3.13 -11.27
C PHE A 219 -18.26 2.75 -12.54
N LYS A 220 -16.95 2.98 -12.56
CA LYS A 220 -16.08 2.60 -13.68
C LYS A 220 -16.20 1.11 -13.99
N ASN A 221 -16.07 0.26 -12.97
CA ASN A 221 -16.07 -1.18 -13.14
C ASN A 221 -17.46 -1.74 -13.51
N SER A 222 -18.52 -1.26 -12.87
CA SER A 222 -19.89 -1.71 -13.15
C SER A 222 -20.34 -1.40 -14.57
N HIS A 223 -19.72 -0.42 -15.20
CA HIS A 223 -20.05 0.02 -16.55
C HIS A 223 -18.97 -0.30 -17.59
N ASN A 224 -17.96 -1.12 -17.22
CA ASN A 224 -16.83 -1.51 -18.08
C ASN A 224 -16.16 -0.30 -18.78
N GLN A 225 -16.03 0.82 -18.05
CA GLN A 225 -15.44 2.04 -18.60
C GLN A 225 -13.93 1.92 -18.72
N THR A 226 -13.39 2.22 -19.89
CA THR A 226 -11.95 2.26 -20.16
C THR A 226 -11.33 3.62 -19.78
N THR A 227 -12.15 4.63 -19.55
CA THR A 227 -11.71 5.99 -19.20
C THR A 227 -10.89 5.98 -17.91
N PRO A 228 -9.72 6.63 -17.87
CA PRO A 228 -8.94 6.77 -16.65
C PRO A 228 -9.73 7.42 -15.52
N LEU A 229 -9.58 6.93 -14.30
CA LEU A 229 -10.36 7.36 -13.14
C LEU A 229 -10.30 8.88 -12.88
N TYR A 230 -9.12 9.49 -13.14
CA TYR A 230 -8.96 10.94 -12.96
C TYR A 230 -9.78 11.77 -13.94
N LEU A 231 -9.96 11.32 -15.19
CA LEU A 231 -10.80 11.97 -16.17
C LEU A 231 -12.28 11.88 -15.78
N MET A 232 -12.70 10.74 -15.25
CA MET A 232 -14.05 10.57 -14.72
C MET A 232 -14.33 11.55 -13.57
N LEU A 233 -13.38 11.73 -12.66
CA LEU A 233 -13.52 12.73 -11.59
C LEU A 233 -13.60 14.16 -12.11
N VAL A 234 -12.81 14.52 -13.12
CA VAL A 234 -12.87 15.84 -13.76
C VAL A 234 -14.24 16.03 -14.38
N TRP A 235 -14.70 15.04 -15.13
CA TRP A 235 -16.03 15.09 -15.77
C TRP A 235 -17.16 15.25 -14.73
N ILE A 236 -17.15 14.46 -13.66
CA ILE A 236 -18.12 14.57 -12.56
C ILE A 236 -18.12 15.99 -11.99
N LYS A 237 -16.93 16.55 -11.70
CA LYS A 237 -16.82 17.92 -11.16
C LYS A 237 -17.39 18.99 -12.10
N CYS A 238 -17.16 18.86 -13.41
CA CYS A 238 -17.67 19.82 -14.39
C CYS A 238 -19.19 19.74 -14.61
N ASN A 239 -19.80 18.62 -14.23
CA ASN A 239 -21.22 18.37 -14.48
C ASN A 239 -22.06 18.20 -13.20
N LEU A 240 -21.49 18.39 -12.02
CA LEU A 240 -22.17 18.15 -10.74
C LEU A 240 -23.42 19.00 -10.55
N GLU A 241 -23.46 20.21 -11.13
CA GLU A 241 -24.54 21.16 -11.03
C GLU A 241 -25.49 21.16 -12.27
N LYS A 242 -25.16 20.33 -13.26
CA LYS A 242 -25.98 20.22 -14.48
C LYS A 242 -26.89 19.01 -14.37
N PRO A 243 -28.16 19.09 -14.75
CA PRO A 243 -29.02 17.92 -14.87
C PRO A 243 -28.54 17.08 -16.04
N VAL A 244 -27.51 16.25 -15.79
CA VAL A 244 -26.94 15.37 -16.79
C VAL A 244 -27.58 14.01 -16.64
N LEU A 245 -28.25 13.56 -17.71
CA LEU A 245 -28.57 12.15 -17.85
C LEU A 245 -27.25 11.37 -17.85
N PHE A 246 -27.06 10.46 -16.91
CA PHE A 246 -25.88 9.58 -16.81
C PHE A 246 -25.57 8.86 -18.12
N ASN A 247 -26.55 8.68 -18.99
CA ASN A 247 -26.40 8.16 -20.36
C ASN A 247 -25.50 9.02 -21.26
N ALA A 248 -25.32 10.30 -20.98
CA ALA A 248 -24.43 11.15 -21.77
C ALA A 248 -22.96 10.74 -21.68
N PHE A 249 -22.55 10.04 -20.59
CA PHE A 249 -21.21 9.48 -20.47
C PHE A 249 -20.96 8.34 -21.47
N TYR A 250 -22.02 7.68 -21.92
CA TYR A 250 -21.96 6.56 -22.88
C TYR A 250 -22.01 6.98 -24.34
N LEU A 251 -22.53 8.15 -24.63
CA LEU A 251 -22.85 8.56 -25.99
C LEU A 251 -21.80 9.48 -26.61
N ASP A 252 -20.89 10.04 -25.82
CA ASP A 252 -19.97 11.04 -26.34
C ASP A 252 -18.55 10.49 -26.59
N LYS A 253 -18.37 9.95 -27.80
CA LYS A 253 -17.09 10.06 -28.53
C LYS A 253 -16.87 11.53 -29.00
N LYS A 254 -17.58 12.52 -28.45
CA LYS A 254 -17.36 13.91 -28.77
C LYS A 254 -16.08 14.42 -28.10
N PRO A 255 -15.34 15.32 -28.74
CA PRO A 255 -14.13 15.89 -28.17
C PRO A 255 -14.44 16.56 -26.83
N MET A 256 -13.54 16.42 -25.86
CA MET A 256 -13.62 17.07 -24.55
C MET A 256 -14.01 18.53 -24.71
N SER A 257 -14.95 19.02 -23.88
CA SER A 257 -15.28 20.44 -23.87
C SER A 257 -14.02 21.27 -23.62
N PRO A 258 -13.94 22.51 -24.15
CA PRO A 258 -12.79 23.38 -23.95
C PRO A 258 -12.44 23.57 -22.46
N GLU A 259 -13.43 23.59 -21.58
CA GLU A 259 -13.25 23.72 -20.11
C GLU A 259 -12.55 22.49 -19.50
N VAL A 260 -12.90 21.31 -19.95
CA VAL A 260 -12.23 20.06 -19.50
C VAL A 260 -10.81 20.02 -20.01
N LYS A 261 -10.57 20.42 -21.24
CA LYS A 261 -9.24 20.52 -21.85
C LYS A 261 -8.35 21.53 -21.11
N TYR A 262 -8.88 22.72 -20.84
CA TYR A 262 -8.19 23.78 -20.07
C TYR A 262 -7.81 23.33 -18.66
N LEU A 263 -8.70 22.62 -17.94
CA LEU A 263 -8.43 22.08 -16.61
C LEU A 263 -7.33 20.99 -16.58
N LEU A 264 -7.10 20.33 -17.69
CA LEU A 264 -6.04 19.34 -17.84
C LEU A 264 -4.70 19.97 -18.17
N GLU A 265 -4.68 21.02 -19.00
CA GLU A 265 -3.48 21.70 -19.48
C GLU A 265 -2.88 22.66 -18.43
N THR A 266 -3.68 23.23 -17.53
CA THR A 266 -3.19 24.17 -16.49
C THR A 266 -2.64 23.50 -15.21
N LYS A 267 -2.46 22.17 -15.20
CA LYS A 267 -2.02 21.39 -14.02
C LYS A 267 -1.00 20.29 -14.32
N THR A 268 -0.24 20.44 -15.39
CA THR A 268 1.03 19.71 -15.58
C THR A 268 2.17 20.34 -14.83
#